data_5b9004402a8d28d9961082d5cbe12253
#
_entry.id   5b9004402a8d28d9961082d5cbe12253
#
_cell.length_a   1.000
_cell.length_b   1.000
_cell.length_c   1.000
_cell.angle_alpha   90.00
_cell.angle_beta   90.00
_cell.angle_gamma   90.00
#
_symmetry.space_group_name_H-M   'P 1'
#
loop_
_entity.id
_entity.type
_entity.pdbx_description
1 polymer ?
#
loop_
_entity_poly.entity_id
_entity_poly.type
_entity_poly.pdbx_seq_one_letter_code
_entity_poly.pdbx_strand_id
1 'polypeptide(L)'
;SPNNNSEDIRVGYTASRRVGNAVTRNRARRRLRAAVGEVMPLHAARGFDYVVIARVATVARPFVALRGDLESALKHLKVWRDE
;
A
#
# COMPACT_ATOMS: atom_id res chain seq x y z
N SER A 1 1.50 -0.54 -12.53
CA SER A 1 2.13 -0.51 -13.87
C SER A 1 3.42 -1.30 -13.88
N PRO A 2 3.73 -1.98 -14.99
CA PRO A 2 5.02 -2.66 -15.13
C PRO A 2 6.15 -1.64 -15.10
N ASN A 3 7.30 -2.03 -14.56
CA ASN A 3 8.48 -1.18 -14.55
C ASN A 3 9.63 -1.86 -15.31
N ASN A 4 10.69 -1.10 -15.55
CA ASN A 4 11.83 -1.59 -16.32
C ASN A 4 12.80 -2.44 -15.51
N ASN A 5 12.64 -2.46 -14.18
CA ASN A 5 13.48 -3.25 -13.28
C ASN A 5 12.67 -4.48 -12.86
N SER A 6 12.65 -5.47 -13.71
CA SER A 6 11.69 -6.58 -13.71
C SER A 6 11.53 -7.32 -12.37
N GLU A 7 12.52 -7.27 -11.48
CA GLU A 7 12.44 -7.99 -10.21
C GLU A 7 12.06 -7.10 -9.04
N ASP A 8 12.01 -5.79 -9.22
CA ASP A 8 11.78 -4.85 -8.13
C ASP A 8 10.32 -4.61 -7.88
N ILE A 9 9.97 -4.43 -6.61
CA ILE A 9 8.67 -3.96 -6.19
C ILE A 9 8.86 -2.51 -5.72
N ARG A 10 8.24 -1.57 -6.42
CA ARG A 10 8.31 -0.16 -6.08
C ARG A 10 6.95 0.30 -5.59
N VAL A 11 6.96 1.05 -4.50
CA VAL A 11 5.70 1.53 -3.91
C VAL A 11 5.80 3.02 -3.65
N GLY A 12 4.88 3.76 -4.24
CA GLY A 12 4.70 5.18 -3.96
C GLY A 12 3.51 5.38 -3.03
N TYR A 13 3.58 6.39 -2.20
CA TYR A 13 2.52 6.70 -1.23
C TYR A 13 2.02 8.11 -1.47
N THR A 14 0.70 8.29 -1.54
CA THR A 14 0.10 9.60 -1.67
C THR A 14 -0.93 9.83 -0.59
N ALA A 15 -1.01 11.07 -0.11
CA ALA A 15 -2.03 11.46 0.85
C ALA A 15 -2.46 12.88 0.52
N SER A 16 -3.72 13.06 0.13
CA SER A 16 -4.25 14.36 -0.21
C SER A 16 -4.57 15.17 1.05
N ARG A 17 -4.84 16.46 0.85
CA ARG A 17 -5.24 17.35 1.96
C ARG A 17 -6.52 16.90 2.65
N ARG A 18 -7.35 16.09 1.97
CA ARG A 18 -8.58 15.56 2.55
C ARG A 18 -8.28 14.61 3.72
N VAL A 19 -7.12 13.99 3.74
CA VAL A 19 -6.72 13.10 4.84
C VAL A 19 -6.51 13.89 6.12
N GLY A 20 -6.01 15.13 6.01
CA GLY A 20 -5.79 15.98 7.15
C GLY A 20 -4.58 16.89 6.94
N ASN A 21 -4.04 17.42 8.04
CA ASN A 21 -2.85 18.26 7.99
C ASN A 21 -1.61 17.42 7.74
N ALA A 22 -0.42 18.07 7.67
CA ALA A 22 0.83 17.39 7.35
C ALA A 22 1.15 16.27 8.35
N VAL A 23 0.91 16.48 9.63
CA VAL A 23 1.17 15.47 10.67
C VAL A 23 0.27 14.25 10.45
N THR A 24 -1.01 14.48 10.20
CA THR A 24 -1.98 13.42 9.96
C THR A 24 -1.64 12.64 8.68
N ARG A 25 -1.26 13.35 7.61
CA ARG A 25 -0.87 12.72 6.35
C ARG A 25 0.39 11.87 6.52
N ASN A 26 1.36 12.34 7.30
CA ASN A 26 2.57 11.57 7.57
C ASN A 26 2.26 10.31 8.37
N ARG A 27 1.34 10.41 9.33
CA ARG A 27 0.90 9.25 10.10
C ARG A 27 0.24 8.22 9.20
N ALA A 28 -0.63 8.65 8.30
CA ALA A 28 -1.30 7.76 7.35
C ALA A 28 -0.28 7.04 6.48
N ARG A 29 0.70 7.77 5.95
CA ARG A 29 1.76 7.16 5.13
C ARG A 29 2.57 6.14 5.91
N ARG A 30 2.92 6.43 7.17
CA ARG A 30 3.67 5.49 8.00
C ARG A 30 2.89 4.21 8.25
N ARG A 31 1.60 4.32 8.53
CA ARG A 31 0.74 3.16 8.73
C ARG A 31 0.66 2.31 7.48
N LEU A 32 0.47 2.93 6.33
CA LEU A 32 0.45 2.21 5.05
C LEU A 32 1.78 1.55 4.75
N ARG A 33 2.88 2.27 5.01
CA ARG A 33 4.22 1.72 4.76
C ARG A 33 4.48 0.49 5.62
N ALA A 34 4.05 0.51 6.87
CA ALA A 34 4.20 -0.64 7.76
C ALA A 34 3.36 -1.83 7.25
N ALA A 35 2.12 -1.59 6.82
CA ALA A 35 1.28 -2.65 6.29
C ALA A 35 1.82 -3.21 4.98
N VAL A 36 2.30 -2.33 4.09
CA VAL A 36 2.93 -2.74 2.84
C VAL A 36 4.16 -3.60 3.09
N GLY A 37 4.96 -3.23 4.09
CA GLY A 37 6.16 -3.99 4.45
C GLY A 37 5.86 -5.41 4.91
N GLU A 38 4.66 -5.67 5.42
CA GLU A 38 4.26 -7.00 5.84
C GLU A 38 3.62 -7.82 4.73
N VAL A 39 2.88 -7.16 3.83
CA VAL A 39 2.07 -7.86 2.82
C VAL A 39 2.80 -7.99 1.49
N MET A 40 3.33 -6.90 0.97
CA MET A 40 3.84 -6.89 -0.40
C MET A 40 5.06 -7.75 -0.67
N PRO A 41 6.06 -7.83 0.23
CA PRO A 41 7.20 -8.70 -0.04
C PRO A 41 6.82 -10.17 -0.25
N LEU A 42 5.71 -10.60 0.37
CA LEU A 42 5.27 -11.99 0.29
C LEU A 42 4.29 -12.23 -0.85
N HIS A 43 3.46 -11.24 -1.18
CA HIS A 43 2.29 -11.48 -2.03
C HIS A 43 2.19 -10.61 -3.26
N ALA A 44 2.87 -9.47 -3.32
CA ALA A 44 2.77 -8.61 -4.49
C ALA A 44 3.60 -9.18 -5.66
N ALA A 45 3.04 -9.12 -6.85
CA ALA A 45 3.77 -9.54 -8.05
C ALA A 45 4.97 -8.60 -8.27
N ARG A 46 6.10 -9.17 -8.64
CA ARG A 46 7.31 -8.41 -8.91
C ARG A 46 7.25 -7.79 -10.28
N GLY A 47 8.04 -6.75 -10.49
CA GLY A 47 8.12 -6.08 -11.77
C GLY A 47 7.03 -5.04 -12.01
N PHE A 48 6.33 -4.64 -10.96
CA PHE A 48 5.28 -3.63 -11.03
C PHE A 48 5.57 -2.47 -10.11
N ASP A 49 5.11 -1.29 -10.50
CA ASP A 49 5.09 -0.12 -9.63
C ASP A 49 3.70 -0.01 -9.03
N TYR A 50 3.63 0.19 -7.72
CA TYR A 50 2.38 0.31 -6.99
C TYR A 50 2.24 1.71 -6.42
N VAL A 51 1.04 2.25 -6.45
CA VAL A 51 0.73 3.50 -5.79
C VAL A 51 -0.33 3.23 -4.74
N VAL A 52 0.00 3.54 -3.49
CA VAL A 52 -0.92 3.35 -2.37
C VAL A 52 -1.45 4.72 -1.97
N ILE A 53 -2.76 4.85 -2.00
CA ILE A 53 -3.44 6.11 -1.72
C ILE A 53 -4.02 6.09 -0.32
N ALA A 54 -3.56 7.01 0.54
CA ALA A 54 -4.11 7.16 1.87
C ALA A 54 -5.49 7.80 1.80
N ARG A 55 -6.39 7.30 2.62
CA ARG A 55 -7.75 7.83 2.73
C ARG A 55 -7.98 8.40 4.12
N VAL A 56 -9.06 9.15 4.28
CA VAL A 56 -9.39 9.74 5.59
C VAL A 56 -9.44 8.66 6.67
N ALA A 57 -10.01 7.51 6.36
CA ALA A 57 -10.13 6.41 7.32
C ALA A 57 -8.81 5.72 7.65
N THR A 58 -7.76 5.90 6.84
CA THR A 58 -6.47 5.21 7.03
C THR A 58 -5.87 5.45 8.41
N VAL A 59 -6.00 6.66 8.92
CA VAL A 59 -5.36 7.05 10.19
C VAL A 59 -5.94 6.28 11.37
N ALA A 60 -7.24 6.05 11.36
CA ALA A 60 -7.95 5.42 12.49
C ALA A 60 -8.26 3.96 12.28
N ARG A 61 -8.05 3.43 11.07
CA ARG A 61 -8.43 2.06 10.75
C ARG A 61 -7.51 1.07 11.47
N PRO A 62 -8.04 -0.02 12.05
CA PRO A 62 -7.20 -1.03 12.69
C PRO A 62 -6.13 -1.55 11.72
N PHE A 63 -4.93 -1.80 12.25
CA PHE A 63 -3.81 -2.24 11.40
C PHE A 63 -4.10 -3.54 10.66
N VAL A 64 -4.75 -4.48 11.33
CA VAL A 64 -5.16 -5.76 10.70
C VAL A 64 -6.07 -5.50 9.51
N ALA A 65 -6.97 -4.52 9.62
CA ALA A 65 -7.86 -4.17 8.53
C ALA A 65 -7.11 -3.53 7.35
N LEU A 66 -6.08 -2.72 7.65
CA LEU A 66 -5.24 -2.15 6.58
C LEU A 66 -4.52 -3.25 5.81
N ARG A 67 -3.98 -4.24 6.50
CA ARG A 67 -3.34 -5.38 5.84
C ARG A 67 -4.33 -6.13 4.97
N GLY A 68 -5.51 -6.40 5.50
CA GLY A 68 -6.57 -7.08 4.74
C GLY A 68 -6.99 -6.31 3.50
N ASP A 69 -7.06 -4.97 3.60
CA ASP A 69 -7.37 -4.12 2.45
C ASP A 69 -6.32 -4.24 1.35
N LEU A 70 -5.04 -4.28 1.72
CA LEU A 70 -3.96 -4.44 0.76
C LEU A 70 -4.01 -5.81 0.08
N GLU A 71 -4.25 -6.86 0.86
CA GLU A 71 -4.38 -8.21 0.32
C GLU A 71 -5.53 -8.28 -0.69
N SER A 72 -6.68 -7.72 -0.32
CA SER A 72 -7.84 -7.70 -1.20
C SER A 72 -7.56 -6.91 -2.49
N ALA A 73 -6.88 -5.78 -2.37
CA ALA A 73 -6.55 -4.95 -3.52
C ALA A 73 -5.61 -5.68 -4.48
N LEU A 74 -4.61 -6.37 -3.96
CA LEU A 74 -3.69 -7.15 -4.79
C LEU A 74 -4.41 -8.27 -5.54
N LYS A 75 -5.33 -8.95 -4.88
CA LYS A 75 -6.14 -9.99 -5.51
C LYS A 75 -7.07 -9.41 -6.57
N HIS A 76 -7.69 -8.28 -6.27
CA HIS A 76 -8.60 -7.62 -7.19
C HIS A 76 -7.87 -7.18 -8.46
N LEU A 77 -6.65 -6.68 -8.33
CA LEU A 77 -5.83 -6.24 -9.46
C LEU A 77 -5.12 -7.41 -10.17
N LYS A 78 -5.29 -8.63 -9.67
CA LYS A 78 -4.66 -9.84 -10.21
C LYS A 78 -3.14 -9.78 -10.18
N VAL A 79 -2.60 -9.13 -9.16
CA VAL A 79 -1.17 -9.07 -8.90
C VAL A 79 -0.80 -9.75 -7.59
N TRP A 80 -1.68 -10.60 -7.09
CA TRP A 80 -1.45 -11.41 -5.91
C TRP A 80 -0.55 -12.59 -6.25
N ARG A 81 0.43 -12.82 -5.41
CA ARG A 81 1.35 -13.94 -5.54
C ARG A 81 1.23 -14.83 -4.33
N ASP A 82 1.01 -16.12 -4.55
CA ASP A 82 0.99 -17.09 -3.46
C ASP A 82 2.41 -17.47 -3.08
N GLU A 83 2.64 -17.55 -1.78
CA GLU A 83 3.91 -17.98 -1.25
C GLU A 83 4.17 -19.47 -1.51
#